data_8936f7486bdba26dd35888e2903e3395
#
_entry.id   8936f7486bdba26dd35888e2903e3395
#
_cell.length_a   1.000
_cell.length_b   1.000
_cell.length_c   1.000
_cell.angle_alpha   90.00
_cell.angle_beta   90.00
_cell.angle_gamma   90.00
#
_symmetry.space_group_name_H-M   'P 1'
#
loop_
_entity.id
_entity.type
_entity.pdbx_description
1 polymer ?
#
loop_
_entity_poly.entity_id
_entity_poly.type
_entity_poly.pdbx_seq_one_letter_code
_entity_poly.pdbx_strand_id
1 'polypeptide(L)'
;MAGISFPMVPNLVTLDNYSNRLNMLIQTRVIYPYNFSNIKKEFKLLYSEAIHSFLYGCPDAALSLAVRCLEQGLKHYLNENNIKELHYKDKNNNRRVIKLDYARLFDLIQCDENPVKDKEILQYLKSLRNYTHEDKLVEDFHALEAIRHVTDVLNELFSFKTLTITVEACRLCGQKHNININYEDYFIGNRIMLKCPNRSDYFNNLGEFIVDL
;
A
#
# COMPACT_ATOMS: atom_id res chain seq x y z
N MET A 1 22.20 -29.29 37.03
CA MET A 1 22.12 -29.24 35.58
C MET A 1 21.17 -28.12 35.20
N ALA A 2 21.69 -27.00 34.68
CA ALA A 2 20.87 -25.90 34.25
C ALA A 2 20.26 -26.27 32.89
N GLY A 3 18.94 -26.37 32.84
CA GLY A 3 18.22 -26.63 31.59
C GLY A 3 18.39 -25.45 30.63
N ILE A 4 18.99 -25.71 29.49
CA ILE A 4 19.03 -24.74 28.38
C ILE A 4 17.61 -24.67 27.84
N SER A 5 16.87 -23.60 28.19
CA SER A 5 15.63 -23.30 27.51
C SER A 5 15.99 -22.78 26.11
N PHE A 6 15.73 -23.57 25.09
CA PHE A 6 15.77 -23.05 23.73
C PHE A 6 14.71 -21.96 23.60
N PRO A 7 15.05 -20.78 23.02
CA PRO A 7 14.03 -19.81 22.69
C PRO A 7 12.98 -20.51 21.84
N MET A 8 11.69 -20.34 22.18
CA MET A 8 10.61 -20.86 21.36
C MET A 8 10.85 -20.36 19.94
N VAL A 9 11.08 -21.28 19.02
CA VAL A 9 11.10 -20.94 17.60
C VAL A 9 9.73 -20.34 17.30
N PRO A 10 9.66 -19.08 16.82
CA PRO A 10 8.38 -18.50 16.45
C PRO A 10 7.69 -19.49 15.53
N ASN A 11 6.40 -19.69 15.72
CA ASN A 11 5.56 -20.66 15.02
C ASN A 11 6.03 -20.82 13.59
N LEU A 12 6.53 -22.00 13.25
CA LEU A 12 6.89 -22.35 11.88
C LEU A 12 5.77 -21.89 10.98
N VAL A 13 6.10 -21.02 10.02
CA VAL A 13 5.12 -20.57 9.04
C VAL A 13 4.64 -21.79 8.31
N THR A 14 3.48 -22.30 8.70
CA THR A 14 2.87 -23.42 7.98
C THR A 14 2.36 -22.90 6.64
N LEU A 15 2.34 -23.76 5.65
CA LEU A 15 1.83 -23.44 4.32
C LEU A 15 0.37 -22.92 4.41
N ASP A 16 -0.41 -23.48 5.34
CA ASP A 16 -1.80 -23.11 5.60
C ASP A 16 -1.91 -21.68 6.15
N ASN A 17 -1.06 -21.31 7.10
CA ASN A 17 -1.04 -19.94 7.66
C ASN A 17 -0.63 -18.91 6.61
N TYR A 18 0.35 -19.21 5.78
CA TYR A 18 0.74 -18.36 4.66
C TYR A 18 -0.42 -18.19 3.66
N SER A 19 -1.06 -19.28 3.26
CA SER A 19 -2.20 -19.27 2.34
C SER A 19 -3.39 -18.51 2.89
N ASN A 20 -3.67 -18.63 4.20
CA ASN A 20 -4.72 -17.87 4.85
C ASN A 20 -4.44 -16.36 4.83
N ARG A 21 -3.22 -15.93 5.15
CA ARG A 21 -2.83 -14.51 5.10
C ARG A 21 -2.83 -13.96 3.68
N LEU A 22 -2.41 -14.76 2.70
CA LEU A 22 -2.51 -14.39 1.29
C LEU A 22 -3.97 -14.18 0.88
N ASN A 23 -4.88 -15.07 1.29
CA ASN A 23 -6.30 -14.92 1.04
C ASN A 23 -6.87 -13.66 1.72
N MET A 24 -6.44 -13.32 2.93
CA MET A 24 -6.82 -12.08 3.61
C MET A 24 -6.40 -10.84 2.80
N LEU A 25 -5.18 -10.81 2.29
CA LEU A 25 -4.69 -9.72 1.41
C LEU A 25 -5.51 -9.61 0.12
N ILE A 26 -5.85 -10.75 -0.49
CA ILE A 26 -6.66 -10.79 -1.71
C ILE A 26 -8.07 -10.28 -1.42
N GLN A 27 -8.73 -10.75 -0.36
CA GLN A 27 -10.09 -10.37 0.01
C GLN A 27 -10.21 -8.89 0.37
N THR A 28 -9.20 -8.34 1.02
CA THR A 28 -9.14 -6.92 1.36
C THR A 28 -8.67 -6.04 0.20
N ARG A 29 -8.42 -6.64 -0.97
CA ARG A 29 -7.90 -5.95 -2.16
C ARG A 29 -6.59 -5.20 -1.91
N VAL A 30 -5.84 -5.62 -0.93
CA VAL A 30 -4.48 -5.17 -0.68
C VAL A 30 -3.57 -6.00 -1.55
N ILE A 31 -3.34 -5.55 -2.75
CA ILE A 31 -2.48 -6.24 -3.68
C ILE A 31 -1.35 -5.29 -4.09
N TYR A 32 -0.23 -5.87 -4.54
CA TYR A 32 0.91 -5.10 -5.02
C TYR A 32 0.48 -4.03 -6.00
N PRO A 33 0.73 -2.76 -5.72
CA PRO A 33 0.53 -1.72 -6.71
C PRO A 33 1.50 -1.93 -7.86
N TYR A 34 0.97 -2.16 -9.05
CA TYR A 34 1.78 -2.46 -10.24
C TYR A 34 2.48 -1.22 -10.80
N ASN A 35 2.00 -0.02 -10.49
CA ASN A 35 2.59 1.21 -11.01
C ASN A 35 3.58 1.83 -10.02
N PHE A 36 4.74 1.20 -9.91
CA PHE A 36 5.83 1.74 -9.11
C PHE A 36 6.79 2.66 -9.89
N SER A 37 6.51 2.98 -11.15
CA SER A 37 7.47 3.69 -12.01
C SER A 37 7.89 5.05 -11.46
N ASN A 38 6.96 5.78 -10.84
CA ASN A 38 7.17 7.16 -10.37
C ASN A 38 7.54 7.26 -8.88
N ILE A 39 7.86 6.15 -8.24
CA ILE A 39 8.03 6.10 -6.80
C ILE A 39 9.47 5.76 -6.45
N LYS A 40 10.03 6.41 -5.43
CA LYS A 40 11.38 6.11 -4.94
C LYS A 40 11.51 4.66 -4.51
N LYS A 41 12.67 4.07 -4.82
CA LYS A 41 12.97 2.66 -4.55
C LYS A 41 12.82 2.32 -3.06
N GLU A 42 13.18 3.23 -2.18
CA GLU A 42 13.21 3.01 -0.74
C GLU A 42 11.82 2.70 -0.17
N PHE A 43 10.79 3.44 -0.58
CA PHE A 43 9.48 3.15 -0.02
C PHE A 43 8.72 2.03 -0.75
N LYS A 44 9.08 1.71 -2.01
CA LYS A 44 8.67 0.44 -2.63
C LYS A 44 9.13 -0.75 -1.80
N LEU A 45 10.40 -0.71 -1.38
CA LEU A 45 11.00 -1.75 -0.56
C LEU A 45 10.24 -1.90 0.77
N LEU A 46 10.00 -0.78 1.47
CA LEU A 46 9.25 -0.80 2.74
C LEU A 46 7.84 -1.39 2.59
N TYR A 47 7.14 -1.04 1.51
CA TYR A 47 5.82 -1.60 1.23
C TYR A 47 5.88 -3.10 0.97
N SER A 48 6.82 -3.53 0.13
CA SER A 48 7.05 -4.95 -0.16
C SER A 48 7.41 -5.74 1.11
N GLU A 49 8.30 -5.19 1.94
CA GLU A 49 8.69 -5.79 3.21
C GLU A 49 7.51 -5.88 4.21
N ALA A 50 6.61 -4.89 4.22
CA ALA A 50 5.40 -4.94 5.04
C ALA A 50 4.50 -6.12 4.64
N ILE A 51 4.25 -6.28 3.33
CA ILE A 51 3.48 -7.41 2.78
C ILE A 51 4.15 -8.74 3.12
N HIS A 52 5.45 -8.88 2.90
CA HIS A 52 6.17 -10.12 3.19
C HIS A 52 6.14 -10.43 4.70
N SER A 53 6.38 -9.43 5.56
CA SER A 53 6.32 -9.61 7.01
C SER A 53 4.94 -10.11 7.45
N PHE A 54 3.87 -9.58 6.87
CA PHE A 54 2.51 -10.07 7.14
C PHE A 54 2.34 -11.52 6.70
N LEU A 55 2.72 -11.87 5.47
CA LEU A 55 2.61 -13.23 4.94
C LEU A 55 3.38 -14.24 5.80
N TYR A 56 4.55 -13.85 6.31
CA TYR A 56 5.37 -14.70 7.18
C TYR A 56 4.95 -14.69 8.66
N GLY A 57 3.85 -14.01 9.01
CA GLY A 57 3.31 -14.04 10.37
C GLY A 57 4.07 -13.19 11.37
N CYS A 58 4.60 -12.07 10.91
CA CYS A 58 5.27 -11.06 11.73
C CYS A 58 4.42 -9.76 11.74
N PRO A 59 3.25 -9.75 12.40
CA PRO A 59 2.31 -8.62 12.33
C PRO A 59 2.89 -7.31 12.88
N ASP A 60 3.70 -7.35 13.96
CA ASP A 60 4.39 -6.15 14.48
C ASP A 60 5.31 -5.50 13.45
N ALA A 61 6.12 -6.33 12.78
CA ALA A 61 7.02 -5.86 11.73
C ALA A 61 6.22 -5.32 10.53
N ALA A 62 5.17 -6.03 10.12
CA ALA A 62 4.31 -5.63 9.01
C ALA A 62 3.66 -4.27 9.27
N LEU A 63 3.08 -4.07 10.46
CA LEU A 63 2.47 -2.80 10.86
C LEU A 63 3.50 -1.68 10.90
N SER A 64 4.64 -1.91 11.52
CA SER A 64 5.72 -0.90 11.64
C SER A 64 6.25 -0.47 10.27
N LEU A 65 6.45 -1.43 9.37
CA LEU A 65 6.91 -1.16 7.99
C LEU A 65 5.86 -0.44 7.17
N ALA A 66 4.58 -0.81 7.28
CA ALA A 66 3.48 -0.13 6.61
C ALA A 66 3.39 1.34 7.03
N VAL A 67 3.41 1.62 8.32
CA VAL A 67 3.37 2.99 8.86
C VAL A 67 4.61 3.80 8.44
N ARG A 68 5.79 3.18 8.43
CA ARG A 68 7.01 3.83 7.94
C ARG A 68 6.94 4.10 6.43
N CYS A 69 6.34 3.20 5.67
CA CYS A 69 6.10 3.39 4.23
C CYS A 69 5.19 4.61 3.99
N LEU A 70 4.11 4.76 4.76
CA LEU A 70 3.25 5.94 4.72
C LEU A 70 4.01 7.23 5.01
N GLU A 71 4.81 7.24 6.09
CA GLU A 71 5.62 8.43 6.45
C GLU A 71 6.54 8.84 5.28
N GLN A 72 7.24 7.87 4.69
CA GLN A 72 8.12 8.14 3.55
C GLN A 72 7.35 8.55 2.29
N GLY A 73 6.18 7.95 2.05
CA GLY A 73 5.29 8.31 0.95
C GLY A 73 4.80 9.76 1.06
N LEU A 74 4.32 10.16 2.23
CA LEU A 74 3.89 11.53 2.49
C LEU A 74 5.04 12.54 2.31
N LYS A 75 6.22 12.25 2.86
CA LYS A 75 7.42 13.09 2.67
C LYS A 75 7.79 13.23 1.20
N HIS A 76 7.75 12.13 0.47
CA HIS A 76 8.05 12.14 -0.96
C HIS A 76 7.06 13.01 -1.73
N TYR A 77 5.76 12.82 -1.49
CA TYR A 77 4.70 13.62 -2.12
C TYR A 77 4.86 15.11 -1.87
N LEU A 78 5.07 15.50 -0.61
CA LEU A 78 5.27 16.90 -0.23
C LEU A 78 6.54 17.49 -0.86
N ASN A 79 7.63 16.72 -0.90
CA ASN A 79 8.88 17.14 -1.54
C ASN A 79 8.73 17.36 -3.06
N GLU A 80 8.01 16.47 -3.76
CA GLU A 80 7.68 16.61 -5.18
C GLU A 80 6.84 17.87 -5.46
N ASN A 81 6.01 18.28 -4.49
CA ASN A 81 5.24 19.52 -4.54
C ASN A 81 6.01 20.73 -4.01
N ASN A 82 7.33 20.64 -3.87
CA ASN A 82 8.24 21.71 -3.39
C ASN A 82 7.94 22.21 -1.96
N ILE A 83 7.26 21.44 -1.15
CA ILE A 83 7.02 21.75 0.27
C ILE A 83 8.23 21.29 1.07
N LYS A 84 8.95 22.23 1.69
CA LYS A 84 10.17 21.97 2.48
C LYS A 84 9.95 22.14 3.98
N GLU A 85 8.91 22.85 4.36
CA GLU A 85 8.57 23.14 5.73
C GLU A 85 7.07 22.85 5.95
N LEU A 86 6.76 22.35 7.13
CA LEU A 86 5.40 22.02 7.55
C LEU A 86 4.97 22.99 8.63
N HIS A 87 3.74 23.46 8.50
CA HIS A 87 3.13 24.37 9.46
C HIS A 87 2.00 23.67 10.21
N TYR A 88 1.98 23.79 11.51
CA TYR A 88 0.89 23.27 12.32
C TYR A 88 0.70 24.09 13.60
N LYS A 89 -0.43 23.90 14.25
CA LYS A 89 -0.71 24.50 15.56
C LYS A 89 -0.49 23.46 16.65
N ASP A 90 0.28 23.84 17.67
CA ASP A 90 0.44 23.01 18.86
C ASP A 90 -0.83 23.02 19.75
N LYS A 91 -0.81 22.22 20.83
CA LYS A 91 -1.94 22.14 21.77
C LYS A 91 -2.33 23.47 22.40
N ASN A 92 -1.42 24.43 22.41
CA ASN A 92 -1.62 25.80 22.93
C ASN A 92 -1.99 26.80 21.84
N ASN A 93 -2.34 26.31 20.64
CA ASN A 93 -2.66 27.12 19.47
C ASN A 93 -1.51 27.99 18.93
N ASN A 94 -0.25 27.73 19.34
CA ASN A 94 0.91 28.42 18.82
C ASN A 94 1.31 27.81 17.47
N ARG A 95 1.66 28.67 16.51
CA ARG A 95 2.21 28.24 15.22
C ARG A 95 3.57 27.59 15.43
N ARG A 96 3.75 26.40 14.85
CA ARG A 96 5.00 25.66 14.79
C ARG A 96 5.39 25.42 13.35
N VAL A 97 6.70 25.41 13.11
CA VAL A 97 7.27 25.10 11.81
C VAL A 97 8.31 24.01 12.00
N ILE A 98 8.27 23.00 11.18
CA ILE A 98 9.26 21.93 11.16
C ILE A 98 9.73 21.68 9.73
N LYS A 99 11.04 21.47 9.52
CA LYS A 99 11.55 21.07 8.21
C LYS A 99 11.06 19.66 7.86
N LEU A 100 10.67 19.45 6.63
CA LEU A 100 10.11 18.19 6.14
C LEU A 100 11.01 16.97 6.44
N ASP A 101 12.34 17.13 6.32
CA ASP A 101 13.28 16.03 6.56
C ASP A 101 13.23 15.51 8.00
N TYR A 102 12.97 16.38 8.97
CA TYR A 102 12.88 16.03 10.40
C TYR A 102 11.46 15.68 10.85
N ALA A 103 10.47 15.91 9.99
CA ALA A 103 9.08 15.60 10.30
C ALA A 103 8.87 14.10 10.53
N ARG A 104 8.08 13.75 11.53
CA ARG A 104 7.61 12.40 11.79
C ARG A 104 6.16 12.26 11.33
N LEU A 105 5.64 11.05 11.30
CA LEU A 105 4.24 10.80 10.92
C LEU A 105 3.26 11.72 11.66
N PHE A 106 3.49 11.97 12.96
CA PHE A 106 2.66 12.88 13.74
C PHE A 106 2.59 14.29 13.16
N ASP A 107 3.75 14.85 12.78
CA ASP A 107 3.86 16.18 12.20
C ASP A 107 3.17 16.24 10.83
N LEU A 108 3.37 15.19 10.02
CA LEU A 108 2.76 15.04 8.69
C LEU A 108 1.23 14.93 8.75
N ILE A 109 0.69 14.29 9.80
CA ILE A 109 -0.76 14.19 10.01
C ILE A 109 -1.38 15.52 10.39
N GLN A 110 -0.68 16.32 11.18
CA GLN A 110 -1.22 17.57 11.77
C GLN A 110 -0.93 18.81 10.96
N CYS A 111 -0.02 18.76 9.99
CA CYS A 111 0.35 19.95 9.23
C CYS A 111 -0.79 20.45 8.34
N ASP A 112 -0.74 21.75 8.05
CA ASP A 112 -1.68 22.43 7.16
C ASP A 112 -1.51 21.93 5.70
N GLU A 113 -0.31 21.47 5.34
CA GLU A 113 0.07 20.95 4.02
C GLU A 113 -0.29 19.49 3.79
N ASN A 114 -0.94 18.82 4.74
CA ASN A 114 -1.29 17.41 4.62
C ASN A 114 -2.20 17.17 3.39
N PRO A 115 -1.74 16.36 2.41
CA PRO A 115 -2.47 16.14 1.16
C PRO A 115 -3.64 15.17 1.29
N VAL A 116 -3.70 14.38 2.37
CA VAL A 116 -4.69 13.30 2.54
C VAL A 116 -6.01 13.89 2.98
N LYS A 117 -7.07 13.59 2.24
CA LYS A 117 -8.42 14.10 2.51
C LYS A 117 -9.03 13.46 3.74
N ASP A 118 -8.87 12.14 3.86
CA ASP A 118 -9.40 11.37 4.99
C ASP A 118 -8.44 11.41 6.19
N LYS A 119 -8.67 12.37 7.05
CA LYS A 119 -7.86 12.52 8.27
C LYS A 119 -8.15 11.45 9.32
N GLU A 120 -9.29 10.80 9.26
CA GLU A 120 -9.66 9.75 10.22
C GLU A 120 -8.79 8.50 10.00
N ILE A 121 -8.55 8.14 8.75
CA ILE A 121 -7.60 7.06 8.39
C ILE A 121 -6.21 7.34 8.98
N LEU A 122 -5.71 8.57 8.84
CA LEU A 122 -4.39 8.91 9.38
C LEU A 122 -4.35 8.85 10.91
N GLN A 123 -5.40 9.29 11.59
CA GLN A 123 -5.49 9.18 13.05
C GLN A 123 -5.57 7.72 13.50
N TYR A 124 -6.29 6.90 12.76
CA TYR A 124 -6.35 5.46 13.02
C TYR A 124 -4.98 4.79 12.84
N LEU A 125 -4.27 5.06 11.76
CA LEU A 125 -2.91 4.56 11.53
C LEU A 125 -1.92 5.02 12.62
N LYS A 126 -2.07 6.25 13.11
CA LYS A 126 -1.32 6.74 14.27
C LYS A 126 -1.64 5.95 15.53
N SER A 127 -2.91 5.63 15.77
CA SER A 127 -3.30 4.81 16.93
C SER A 127 -2.72 3.40 16.84
N LEU A 128 -2.76 2.77 15.68
CA LEU A 128 -2.15 1.45 15.44
C LEU A 128 -0.63 1.46 15.70
N ARG A 129 0.08 2.52 15.25
CA ARG A 129 1.50 2.67 15.57
C ARG A 129 1.78 2.67 17.06
N ASN A 130 0.92 3.28 17.87
CA ASN A 130 1.11 3.32 19.30
C ASN A 130 1.03 1.93 19.94
N TYR A 131 0.30 0.98 19.34
CA TYR A 131 0.26 -0.41 19.79
C TYR A 131 1.65 -1.02 19.86
N THR A 132 2.51 -0.79 18.86
CA THR A 132 3.88 -1.31 18.84
C THR A 132 4.78 -0.69 19.91
N HIS A 133 4.41 0.46 20.47
CA HIS A 133 5.17 1.16 21.50
C HIS A 133 4.64 0.92 22.93
N GLU A 134 3.44 0.36 23.06
CA GLU A 134 2.77 0.16 24.36
C GLU A 134 2.83 -1.30 24.82
N ASP A 135 3.74 -2.11 24.28
CA ASP A 135 3.89 -3.55 24.56
C ASP A 135 2.56 -4.34 24.38
N LYS A 136 1.66 -3.82 23.54
CA LYS A 136 0.42 -4.48 23.18
C LYS A 136 0.67 -5.50 22.08
N LEU A 137 0.00 -6.64 22.17
CA LEU A 137 0.06 -7.67 21.14
C LEU A 137 -0.55 -7.13 19.83
N VAL A 138 0.23 -7.10 18.77
CA VAL A 138 -0.27 -6.81 17.42
C VAL A 138 -0.72 -8.13 16.79
N GLU A 139 -2.00 -8.19 16.45
CA GLU A 139 -2.60 -9.33 15.75
C GLU A 139 -2.55 -9.13 14.24
N ASP A 140 -2.75 -10.22 13.48
CA ASP A 140 -2.81 -10.20 12.00
C ASP A 140 -3.81 -9.15 11.47
N PHE A 141 -4.94 -8.99 12.16
CA PHE A 141 -5.95 -7.99 11.81
C PHE A 141 -5.41 -6.56 11.84
N HIS A 142 -4.66 -6.18 12.88
CA HIS A 142 -4.10 -4.82 13.00
C HIS A 142 -3.10 -4.53 11.87
N ALA A 143 -2.26 -5.52 11.55
CA ALA A 143 -1.29 -5.39 10.46
C ALA A 143 -1.97 -5.29 9.10
N LEU A 144 -2.99 -6.11 8.86
CA LEU A 144 -3.78 -6.09 7.62
C LEU A 144 -4.48 -4.74 7.41
N GLU A 145 -5.15 -4.22 8.45
CA GLU A 145 -5.81 -2.91 8.41
C GLU A 145 -4.79 -1.78 8.16
N ALA A 146 -3.62 -1.84 8.81
CA ALA A 146 -2.57 -0.85 8.55
C ALA A 146 -2.11 -0.89 7.09
N ILE A 147 -1.82 -2.07 6.54
CA ILE A 147 -1.41 -2.23 5.15
C ILE A 147 -2.51 -1.73 4.21
N ARG A 148 -3.78 -2.07 4.47
CA ARG A 148 -4.94 -1.65 3.68
C ARG A 148 -5.04 -0.13 3.63
N HIS A 149 -5.08 0.52 4.77
CA HIS A 149 -5.20 1.98 4.84
C HIS A 149 -4.00 2.71 4.25
N VAL A 150 -2.78 2.19 4.46
CA VAL A 150 -1.58 2.75 3.82
C VAL A 150 -1.67 2.62 2.31
N THR A 151 -2.15 1.47 1.80
CA THR A 151 -2.36 1.26 0.36
C THR A 151 -3.35 2.27 -0.21
N ASP A 152 -4.46 2.52 0.49
CA ASP A 152 -5.48 3.47 0.05
C ASP A 152 -4.95 4.90 0.01
N VAL A 153 -4.24 5.33 1.06
CA VAL A 153 -3.60 6.65 1.10
C VAL A 153 -2.54 6.80 -0.01
N LEU A 154 -1.66 5.81 -0.17
CA LEU A 154 -0.64 5.87 -1.21
C LEU A 154 -1.25 5.82 -2.62
N ASN A 155 -2.40 5.13 -2.78
CA ASN A 155 -3.13 5.16 -4.04
C ASN A 155 -3.75 6.53 -4.31
N GLU A 156 -4.30 7.20 -3.30
CA GLU A 156 -4.80 8.58 -3.43
C GLU A 156 -3.69 9.52 -3.89
N LEU A 157 -2.49 9.38 -3.33
CA LEU A 157 -1.36 10.27 -3.62
C LEU A 157 -0.66 9.96 -4.96
N PHE A 158 -0.55 8.69 -5.36
CA PHE A 158 0.31 8.25 -6.45
C PHE A 158 -0.40 7.41 -7.52
N SER A 159 -1.71 7.24 -7.43
CA SER A 159 -2.51 6.44 -8.38
C SER A 159 -1.98 5.01 -8.56
N PHE A 160 -1.60 4.34 -7.49
CA PHE A 160 -1.02 2.98 -7.51
C PHE A 160 -1.92 1.94 -8.16
N LYS A 161 -3.22 2.14 -8.05
CA LYS A 161 -4.22 1.20 -8.55
C LYS A 161 -4.47 1.31 -10.06
N THR A 162 -3.69 2.10 -10.77
CA THR A 162 -3.82 2.24 -12.21
C THR A 162 -2.62 1.60 -12.91
N LEU A 163 -2.85 0.63 -13.78
CA LEU A 163 -1.85 0.01 -14.62
C LEU A 163 -2.12 0.35 -16.08
N THR A 164 -1.09 0.77 -16.82
CA THR A 164 -1.17 0.92 -18.26
C THR A 164 -0.53 -0.30 -18.91
N ILE A 165 -1.34 -1.09 -19.61
CA ILE A 165 -0.86 -2.24 -20.39
C ILE A 165 -0.73 -1.80 -21.84
N THR A 166 0.47 -1.97 -22.41
CA THR A 166 0.70 -1.78 -23.82
C THR A 166 0.51 -3.10 -24.56
N VAL A 167 -0.48 -3.14 -25.40
CA VAL A 167 -0.72 -4.26 -26.33
C VAL A 167 -0.16 -3.87 -27.68
N GLU A 168 0.98 -4.43 -28.08
CA GLU A 168 1.67 -4.05 -29.33
C GLU A 168 0.89 -4.41 -30.59
N ALA A 169 0.20 -5.55 -30.57
CA ALA A 169 -0.69 -5.99 -31.66
C ALA A 169 -1.94 -6.65 -31.06
N CYS A 170 -3.02 -5.91 -31.03
CA CYS A 170 -4.30 -6.42 -30.54
C CYS A 170 -4.79 -7.58 -31.43
N ARG A 171 -5.07 -8.73 -30.84
CA ARG A 171 -5.57 -9.92 -31.57
C ARG A 171 -6.91 -9.66 -32.28
N LEU A 172 -7.65 -8.63 -31.88
CA LEU A 172 -8.98 -8.33 -32.42
C LEU A 172 -8.96 -7.29 -33.55
N CYS A 173 -8.04 -6.31 -33.48
CA CYS A 173 -7.99 -5.24 -34.49
C CYS A 173 -6.59 -5.05 -35.12
N GLY A 174 -5.56 -5.76 -34.65
CA GLY A 174 -4.19 -5.66 -35.16
C GLY A 174 -3.43 -4.40 -34.77
N GLN A 175 -4.06 -3.46 -34.05
CA GLN A 175 -3.46 -2.17 -33.70
C GLN A 175 -2.82 -2.21 -32.31
N LYS A 176 -1.88 -1.28 -32.09
CA LYS A 176 -1.30 -1.02 -30.77
C LYS A 176 -2.30 -0.25 -29.91
N HIS A 177 -2.46 -0.68 -28.67
CA HIS A 177 -3.28 -0.01 -27.67
C HIS A 177 -2.53 0.18 -26.35
N ASN A 178 -2.73 1.35 -25.74
CA ASN A 178 -2.41 1.57 -24.34
C ASN A 178 -3.72 1.54 -23.56
N ILE A 179 -3.92 0.50 -22.77
CA ILE A 179 -5.14 0.28 -22.01
C ILE A 179 -4.85 0.60 -20.56
N ASN A 180 -5.53 1.62 -20.05
CA ASN A 180 -5.49 1.93 -18.62
C ASN A 180 -6.52 1.07 -17.92
N ILE A 181 -6.07 0.34 -16.95
CA ILE A 181 -6.89 -0.55 -16.17
C ILE A 181 -6.86 -0.08 -14.73
N ASN A 182 -8.02 -0.02 -14.07
CA ASN A 182 -8.09 0.14 -12.63
C ASN A 182 -7.91 -1.22 -11.97
N TYR A 183 -7.15 -1.23 -10.89
CA TYR A 183 -6.85 -2.42 -10.15
C TYR A 183 -8.09 -3.22 -9.70
N GLU A 184 -9.21 -2.55 -9.45
CA GLU A 184 -10.47 -3.18 -9.05
C GLU A 184 -11.09 -4.07 -10.13
N ASP A 185 -10.70 -3.85 -11.38
CA ASP A 185 -11.21 -4.58 -12.55
C ASP A 185 -10.45 -5.88 -12.84
N TYR A 186 -9.35 -6.18 -12.10
CA TYR A 186 -8.35 -7.19 -12.52
C TYR A 186 -8.48 -8.58 -11.96
N PHE A 187 -9.10 -8.75 -10.80
CA PHE A 187 -8.93 -10.01 -10.08
C PHE A 187 -9.97 -11.06 -10.39
N ILE A 188 -9.70 -11.82 -11.47
CA ILE A 188 -10.19 -13.19 -11.64
C ILE A 188 -8.95 -14.08 -11.86
N GLY A 189 -8.25 -14.45 -10.77
CA GLY A 189 -7.02 -15.24 -10.84
C GLY A 189 -5.84 -14.47 -11.47
N ASN A 190 -4.88 -15.15 -12.07
CA ASN A 190 -3.71 -14.56 -12.75
C ASN A 190 -4.03 -14.08 -14.18
N ARG A 191 -5.27 -13.67 -14.45
CA ARG A 191 -5.71 -13.31 -15.79
C ARG A 191 -6.37 -11.95 -15.77
N ILE A 192 -5.99 -11.13 -16.72
CA ILE A 192 -6.61 -9.82 -16.96
C ILE A 192 -7.45 -9.91 -18.22
N MET A 193 -8.70 -9.49 -18.11
CA MET A 193 -9.59 -9.37 -19.26
C MET A 193 -9.52 -7.94 -19.79
N LEU A 194 -8.95 -7.77 -20.98
CA LEU A 194 -8.79 -6.47 -21.64
C LEU A 194 -9.87 -6.28 -22.70
N LYS A 195 -10.40 -5.06 -22.77
CA LYS A 195 -11.34 -4.67 -23.83
C LYS A 195 -10.59 -3.94 -24.95
N CYS A 196 -10.83 -4.37 -26.19
CA CYS A 196 -10.29 -3.67 -27.35
C CYS A 196 -11.03 -2.34 -27.54
N PRO A 197 -10.35 -1.16 -27.47
CA PRO A 197 -11.01 0.13 -27.63
C PRO A 197 -11.71 0.32 -28.97
N ASN A 198 -11.23 -0.37 -30.00
CA ASN A 198 -11.76 -0.24 -31.36
C ASN A 198 -12.93 -1.20 -31.66
N ARG A 199 -13.30 -2.07 -30.73
CA ARG A 199 -14.39 -3.05 -30.92
C ARG A 199 -15.38 -3.09 -29.78
N SER A 200 -15.42 -2.08 -28.94
CA SER A 200 -16.27 -2.07 -27.74
C SER A 200 -17.78 -1.96 -28.03
N ASP A 201 -18.19 -1.60 -29.25
CA ASP A 201 -19.55 -1.13 -29.49
C ASP A 201 -20.49 -2.11 -30.21
N TYR A 202 -20.01 -3.25 -30.69
CA TYR A 202 -20.85 -4.04 -31.63
C TYR A 202 -21.28 -5.44 -31.17
N PHE A 203 -20.61 -6.08 -30.23
CA PHE A 203 -21.05 -7.40 -29.74
C PHE A 203 -20.69 -7.59 -28.27
N ASN A 204 -21.69 -7.84 -27.46
CA ASN A 204 -21.51 -8.29 -26.08
C ASN A 204 -20.47 -9.43 -26.03
N ASN A 205 -19.34 -9.22 -25.36
CA ASN A 205 -18.27 -10.17 -25.08
C ASN A 205 -17.22 -10.48 -26.18
N LEU A 206 -17.30 -10.00 -27.39
CA LEU A 206 -16.31 -10.28 -28.44
C LEU A 206 -15.11 -9.30 -28.48
N GLY A 207 -15.14 -8.25 -27.67
CA GLY A 207 -14.05 -7.28 -27.54
C GLY A 207 -13.04 -7.58 -26.43
N GLU A 208 -13.19 -8.70 -25.74
CA GLU A 208 -12.36 -9.06 -24.60
C GLU A 208 -11.26 -10.05 -24.98
N PHE A 209 -10.06 -9.82 -24.47
CA PHE A 209 -8.95 -10.78 -24.60
C PHE A 209 -8.23 -10.92 -23.27
N ILE A 210 -7.72 -12.11 -23.01
CA ILE A 210 -7.07 -12.47 -21.76
C ILE A 210 -5.57 -12.30 -21.92
N VAL A 211 -4.94 -11.65 -20.96
CA VAL A 211 -3.49 -11.58 -20.81
C VAL A 211 -3.11 -12.33 -19.53
N ASP A 212 -2.25 -13.32 -19.67
CA ASP A 212 -1.62 -13.98 -18.52
C ASP A 212 -0.50 -13.05 -17.99
N LEU A 213 -0.46 -12.84 -16.69
CA LEU A 213 0.51 -12.00 -15.99
C LEU A 213 1.74 -12.80 -15.56
#